data_e9a4dfda3630cbf61df91e23c1f5db78
#
_entry.id   e9a4dfda3630cbf61df91e23c1f5db78
#
_cell.length_a   1.000
_cell.length_b   1.000
_cell.length_c   1.000
_cell.angle_alpha   90.00
_cell.angle_beta   90.00
_cell.angle_gamma   90.00
#
_symmetry.space_group_name_H-M   'P 1'
#
loop_
_entity.id
_entity.type
_entity.pdbx_description
1 polymer ?
#
loop_
_entity_poly.entity_id
_entity_poly.type
_entity_poly.pdbx_seq_one_letter_code
_entity_poly.pdbx_strand_id
1 'polypeptide(L)'
;IRRQRQMCIRDRENLDHAIHGFLNQSDEFVDKIYHREEDINNVSHAITDYLVKSNQLSLPLADQKILGSMFYVVNDIERIGDHAENFADFTKTEIKHNTGLTGDAKEEIKKMYTAVSKLLKLSLECFMEQDGVNKPEEKLAEIAILEASIDKMERRYQKHHIKRLAKGECEPRAGLLFSDMLSELERIADHSAVSYTHLRAHETCADLV
;
A
#
# COMPACT_ATOMS: atom_id res chain seq x y z
N ILE A 1 -3.99 18.00 3.98
CA ILE A 1 -4.60 16.94 4.81
C ILE A 1 -5.90 16.38 4.19
N ARG A 2 -6.95 17.20 3.92
CA ARG A 2 -8.23 16.68 3.39
C ARG A 2 -8.08 15.96 2.04
N ARG A 3 -7.29 16.52 1.10
CA ARG A 3 -7.04 15.88 -0.22
C ARG A 3 -6.22 14.60 -0.09
N GLN A 4 -5.22 14.57 0.77
CA GLN A 4 -4.43 13.37 1.07
C GLN A 4 -5.30 12.25 1.64
N ARG A 5 -6.22 12.57 2.58
CA ARG A 5 -7.19 11.60 3.09
C ARG A 5 -8.07 10.99 1.98
N GLN A 6 -8.52 11.83 1.04
CA GLN A 6 -9.30 11.35 -0.10
C GLN A 6 -8.47 10.46 -1.04
N MET A 7 -7.19 10.77 -1.26
CA MET A 7 -6.27 9.89 -1.99
C MET A 7 -6.20 8.51 -1.32
N CYS A 8 -5.79 8.45 -0.07
CA CYS A 8 -5.64 7.18 0.65
C CYS A 8 -6.91 6.30 0.65
N ILE A 9 -8.09 6.91 0.75
CA ILE A 9 -9.36 6.17 0.66
C ILE A 9 -9.54 5.57 -0.74
N ARG A 10 -9.22 6.34 -1.79
CA ARG A 10 -9.31 5.90 -3.18
C ARG A 10 -8.31 4.80 -3.51
N ASP A 11 -7.05 4.93 -3.02
CA ASP A 11 -6.01 3.90 -3.18
C ASP A 11 -6.43 2.57 -2.58
N ARG A 12 -6.96 2.62 -1.36
CA ARG A 12 -7.47 1.43 -0.71
C ARG A 12 -8.61 0.79 -1.49
N GLU A 13 -9.59 1.59 -1.96
CA GLU A 13 -10.67 1.07 -2.80
C GLU A 13 -10.17 0.50 -4.13
N ASN A 14 -9.13 1.13 -4.74
CA ASN A 14 -8.51 0.61 -5.94
C ASN A 14 -7.85 -0.74 -5.69
N LEU A 15 -7.09 -0.85 -4.61
CA LEU A 15 -6.44 -2.11 -4.23
C LEU A 15 -7.47 -3.20 -3.93
N ASP A 16 -8.57 -2.88 -3.21
CA ASP A 16 -9.67 -3.81 -2.96
C ASP A 16 -10.26 -4.34 -4.28
N HIS A 17 -10.52 -3.45 -5.26
CA HIS A 17 -11.01 -3.82 -6.58
C HIS A 17 -10.01 -4.66 -7.38
N ALA A 18 -8.74 -4.30 -7.35
CA ALA A 18 -7.68 -4.98 -8.08
C ALA A 18 -7.49 -6.43 -7.59
N ILE A 19 -7.37 -6.63 -6.28
CA ILE A 19 -7.26 -7.96 -5.68
C ILE A 19 -8.52 -8.79 -5.89
N HIS A 20 -9.70 -8.18 -5.74
CA HIS A 20 -10.96 -8.87 -5.99
C HIS A 20 -11.10 -9.31 -7.46
N GLY A 21 -10.75 -8.43 -8.39
CA GLY A 21 -10.71 -8.74 -9.82
C GLY A 21 -9.77 -9.90 -10.12
N PHE A 22 -8.56 -9.87 -9.56
CA PHE A 22 -7.59 -10.94 -9.73
C PHE A 22 -8.09 -12.30 -9.20
N LEU A 23 -8.56 -12.35 -7.96
CA LEU A 23 -9.01 -13.60 -7.32
C LEU A 23 -10.23 -14.22 -8.02
N ASN A 24 -11.09 -13.39 -8.62
CA ASN A 24 -12.29 -13.82 -9.34
C ASN A 24 -12.08 -13.92 -10.87
N GLN A 25 -10.88 -13.65 -11.37
CA GLN A 25 -10.56 -13.63 -12.81
C GLN A 25 -11.51 -12.71 -13.59
N SER A 26 -11.75 -11.51 -13.09
CA SER A 26 -12.65 -10.51 -13.65
C SER A 26 -11.90 -9.22 -13.96
N ASP A 27 -12.04 -8.71 -15.19
CA ASP A 27 -11.50 -7.43 -15.63
C ASP A 27 -12.48 -6.25 -15.47
N GLU A 28 -13.62 -6.49 -14.85
CA GLU A 28 -14.71 -5.51 -14.65
C GLU A 28 -14.23 -4.17 -14.08
N PHE A 29 -13.22 -4.20 -13.19
CA PHE A 29 -12.73 -3.00 -12.52
C PHE A 29 -11.41 -2.45 -13.08
N VAL A 30 -10.81 -3.12 -14.05
CA VAL A 30 -9.47 -2.78 -14.55
C VAL A 30 -9.42 -1.35 -15.10
N ASP A 31 -10.33 -0.99 -16.01
CA ASP A 31 -10.36 0.37 -16.57
C ASP A 31 -10.65 1.43 -15.50
N LYS A 32 -11.49 1.09 -14.52
CA LYS A 32 -11.79 1.99 -13.39
C LYS A 32 -10.56 2.21 -12.51
N ILE A 33 -9.73 1.18 -12.31
CA ILE A 33 -8.48 1.28 -11.54
C ILE A 33 -7.54 2.25 -12.24
N TYR A 34 -7.31 2.12 -13.54
CA TYR A 34 -6.43 3.02 -14.30
C TYR A 34 -6.92 4.48 -14.26
N HIS A 35 -8.21 4.71 -14.48
CA HIS A 35 -8.75 6.08 -14.41
C HIS A 35 -8.60 6.70 -13.02
N ARG A 36 -8.78 5.90 -11.96
CA ARG A 36 -8.59 6.40 -10.60
C ARG A 36 -7.13 6.67 -10.28
N GLU A 37 -6.21 5.86 -10.84
CA GLU A 37 -4.78 6.06 -10.67
C GLU A 37 -4.33 7.36 -11.35
N GLU A 38 -4.82 7.66 -12.54
CA GLU A 38 -4.60 8.96 -13.19
C GLU A 38 -5.12 10.13 -12.33
N ASP A 39 -6.29 10.00 -11.70
CA ASP A 39 -6.81 10.98 -10.76
C ASP A 39 -5.91 11.16 -9.52
N ILE A 40 -5.40 10.06 -8.96
CA ILE A 40 -4.51 10.04 -7.80
C ILE A 40 -3.21 10.76 -8.14
N ASN A 41 -2.59 10.43 -9.26
CA ASN A 41 -1.38 11.05 -9.77
C ASN A 41 -1.55 12.56 -9.96
N ASN A 42 -2.67 13.00 -10.56
CA ASN A 42 -2.97 14.41 -10.71
C ASN A 42 -3.10 15.16 -9.37
N VAL A 43 -3.71 14.51 -8.37
CA VAL A 43 -3.83 15.09 -7.02
C VAL A 43 -2.48 15.09 -6.30
N SER A 44 -1.67 14.04 -6.44
CA SER A 44 -0.30 13.93 -5.90
C SER A 44 0.57 15.08 -6.43
N HIS A 45 0.60 15.29 -7.75
CA HIS A 45 1.32 16.39 -8.37
C HIS A 45 0.86 17.76 -7.86
N ALA A 46 -0.46 17.98 -7.76
CA ALA A 46 -0.99 19.25 -7.27
C ALA A 46 -0.63 19.52 -5.79
N ILE A 47 -0.57 18.47 -4.95
CA ILE A 47 -0.14 18.60 -3.56
C ILE A 47 1.35 18.89 -3.51
N THR A 48 2.16 18.16 -4.27
CA THR A 48 3.62 18.34 -4.35
C THR A 48 3.98 19.75 -4.78
N ASP A 49 3.34 20.29 -5.81
CA ASP A 49 3.52 21.68 -6.28
C ASP A 49 3.16 22.69 -5.17
N TYR A 50 2.09 22.42 -4.42
CA TYR A 50 1.71 23.28 -3.30
C TYR A 50 2.75 23.24 -2.17
N LEU A 51 3.26 22.05 -1.82
CA LEU A 51 4.29 21.88 -0.81
C LEU A 51 5.61 22.58 -1.21
N VAL A 52 6.02 22.46 -2.49
CA VAL A 52 7.21 23.17 -3.02
C VAL A 52 7.04 24.69 -2.88
N LYS A 53 5.90 25.24 -3.25
CA LYS A 53 5.61 26.69 -3.11
C LYS A 53 5.59 27.10 -1.64
N SER A 54 5.02 26.29 -0.75
CA SER A 54 4.98 26.55 0.69
C SER A 54 6.37 26.53 1.31
N ASN A 55 7.27 25.68 0.85
CA ASN A 55 8.65 25.58 1.34
C ASN A 55 9.52 26.80 0.97
N GLN A 56 9.07 27.63 0.01
CA GLN A 56 9.73 28.89 -0.36
C GLN A 56 9.39 30.06 0.61
N LEU A 57 8.40 29.85 1.49
CA LEU A 57 8.02 30.84 2.51
C LEU A 57 8.96 30.77 3.70
N SER A 58 9.13 31.89 4.40
CA SER A 58 9.87 31.94 5.65
C SER A 58 9.01 31.37 6.79
N LEU A 59 9.02 30.05 6.90
CA LEU A 59 8.24 29.33 7.90
C LEU A 59 9.07 29.03 9.17
N PRO A 60 8.44 28.91 10.33
CA PRO A 60 9.06 28.36 11.53
C PRO A 60 9.64 26.97 11.27
N LEU A 61 10.71 26.59 12.00
CA LEU A 61 11.39 25.31 11.81
C LEU A 61 10.46 24.11 12.01
N ALA A 62 9.50 24.20 12.91
CA ALA A 62 8.49 23.17 13.13
C ALA A 62 7.63 22.95 11.89
N ASP A 63 7.15 24.04 11.26
CA ASP A 63 6.33 23.95 10.04
C ASP A 63 7.13 23.41 8.84
N GLN A 64 8.42 23.80 8.72
CA GLN A 64 9.30 23.24 7.69
C GLN A 64 9.46 21.72 7.81
N LYS A 65 9.60 21.20 9.03
CA LYS A 65 9.66 19.76 9.28
C LYS A 65 8.36 19.06 8.90
N ILE A 66 7.21 19.62 9.25
CA ILE A 66 5.89 19.09 8.87
C ILE A 66 5.75 19.05 7.35
N LEU A 67 6.13 20.13 6.65
CA LEU A 67 6.12 20.14 5.19
C LEU A 67 7.01 19.05 4.59
N GLY A 68 8.22 18.87 5.17
CA GLY A 68 9.14 17.81 4.75
C GLY A 68 8.51 16.42 4.90
N SER A 69 7.87 16.11 6.03
CA SER A 69 7.20 14.82 6.21
C SER A 69 6.03 14.60 5.24
N MET A 70 5.30 15.67 4.90
CA MET A 70 4.20 15.59 3.94
C MET A 70 4.64 15.17 2.54
N PHE A 71 5.85 15.56 2.10
CA PHE A 71 6.41 15.08 0.83
C PHE A 71 6.57 13.57 0.80
N TYR A 72 7.10 12.99 1.89
CA TYR A 72 7.26 11.52 1.98
C TYR A 72 5.89 10.83 1.95
N VAL A 73 4.94 11.33 2.73
CA VAL A 73 3.58 10.75 2.79
C VAL A 73 2.88 10.78 1.42
N VAL A 74 2.96 11.89 0.69
CA VAL A 74 2.36 11.99 -0.64
C VAL A 74 2.97 10.98 -1.61
N ASN A 75 4.30 10.84 -1.58
CA ASN A 75 5.01 9.87 -2.41
C ASN A 75 4.69 8.41 -2.04
N ASP A 76 4.55 8.09 -0.75
CA ASP A 76 4.17 6.74 -0.33
C ASP A 76 2.72 6.41 -0.72
N ILE A 77 1.80 7.38 -0.66
CA ILE A 77 0.41 7.20 -1.09
C ILE A 77 0.36 6.92 -2.59
N GLU A 78 1.08 7.69 -3.40
CA GLU A 78 1.15 7.49 -4.85
C GLU A 78 1.71 6.10 -5.19
N ARG A 79 2.76 5.64 -4.49
CA ARG A 79 3.29 4.29 -4.70
C ARG A 79 2.30 3.18 -4.35
N ILE A 80 1.45 3.38 -3.34
CA ILE A 80 0.39 2.41 -3.03
C ILE A 80 -0.60 2.32 -4.20
N GLY A 81 -0.92 3.43 -4.84
CA GLY A 81 -1.73 3.49 -6.06
C GLY A 81 -1.07 2.75 -7.23
N ASP A 82 0.20 3.02 -7.53
CA ASP A 82 0.98 2.30 -8.55
C ASP A 82 0.92 0.78 -8.36
N HIS A 83 1.01 0.32 -7.11
CA HIS A 83 0.89 -1.11 -6.80
C HIS A 83 -0.52 -1.65 -7.09
N ALA A 84 -1.58 -0.87 -6.93
CA ALA A 84 -2.93 -1.29 -7.32
C ALA A 84 -3.05 -1.43 -8.86
N GLU A 85 -2.39 -0.58 -9.64
CA GLU A 85 -2.30 -0.69 -11.09
C GLU A 85 -1.57 -1.98 -11.51
N ASN A 86 -0.46 -2.32 -10.83
CA ASN A 86 0.25 -3.58 -11.08
C ASN A 86 -0.65 -4.81 -10.88
N PHE A 87 -1.53 -4.81 -9.87
CA PHE A 87 -2.51 -5.90 -9.69
C PHE A 87 -3.56 -5.95 -10.80
N ALA A 88 -3.95 -4.80 -11.38
CA ALA A 88 -4.82 -4.79 -12.56
C ALA A 88 -4.13 -5.43 -13.78
N ASP A 89 -2.83 -5.17 -13.97
CA ASP A 89 -2.02 -5.81 -15.01
C ASP A 89 -1.85 -7.32 -14.78
N PHE A 90 -1.67 -7.75 -13.53
CA PHE A 90 -1.67 -9.17 -13.17
C PHE A 90 -3.00 -9.83 -13.52
N THR A 91 -4.12 -9.15 -13.28
CA THR A 91 -5.47 -9.64 -13.64
C THR A 91 -5.59 -9.84 -15.16
N LYS A 92 -5.18 -8.85 -15.96
CA LYS A 92 -5.17 -9.00 -17.44
C LYS A 92 -4.30 -10.16 -17.89
N THR A 93 -3.12 -10.31 -17.27
CA THR A 93 -2.18 -11.38 -17.59
C THR A 93 -2.77 -12.75 -17.27
N GLU A 94 -3.41 -12.88 -16.11
CA GLU A 94 -4.08 -14.12 -15.68
C GLU A 94 -5.21 -14.51 -16.64
N ILE A 95 -6.09 -13.56 -16.98
CA ILE A 95 -7.20 -13.79 -17.91
C ILE A 95 -6.69 -14.19 -19.30
N LYS A 96 -5.70 -13.44 -19.82
CA LYS A 96 -5.16 -13.68 -21.18
C LYS A 96 -4.46 -15.01 -21.32
N HIS A 97 -3.75 -15.45 -20.32
CA HIS A 97 -2.88 -16.63 -20.38
C HIS A 97 -3.44 -17.83 -19.63
N ASN A 98 -4.50 -17.64 -18.84
CA ASN A 98 -5.08 -18.66 -17.94
C ASN A 98 -3.97 -19.41 -17.19
N THR A 99 -3.12 -18.66 -16.50
CA THR A 99 -1.87 -19.17 -15.89
C THR A 99 -2.11 -20.20 -14.80
N GLY A 100 -3.34 -20.29 -14.27
CA GLY A 100 -3.76 -21.40 -13.42
C GLY A 100 -3.08 -21.42 -12.05
N LEU A 101 -3.14 -20.31 -11.31
CA LEU A 101 -2.73 -20.32 -9.90
C LEU A 101 -3.45 -21.41 -9.13
N THR A 102 -2.71 -22.19 -8.36
CA THR A 102 -3.27 -23.23 -7.49
C THR A 102 -4.19 -22.62 -6.43
N GLY A 103 -5.17 -23.41 -5.94
CA GLY A 103 -6.06 -22.98 -4.87
C GLY A 103 -5.31 -22.51 -3.62
N ASP A 104 -4.24 -23.23 -3.25
CA ASP A 104 -3.37 -22.86 -2.12
C ASP A 104 -2.69 -21.50 -2.34
N ALA A 105 -2.20 -21.24 -3.55
CA ALA A 105 -1.59 -19.95 -3.89
C ALA A 105 -2.60 -18.79 -3.79
N LYS A 106 -3.81 -18.97 -4.29
CA LYS A 106 -4.89 -17.97 -4.17
C LYS A 106 -5.26 -17.70 -2.71
N GLU A 107 -5.32 -18.74 -1.88
CA GLU A 107 -5.58 -18.58 -0.43
C GLU A 107 -4.43 -17.89 0.30
N GLU A 108 -3.17 -18.13 -0.09
CA GLU A 108 -2.00 -17.44 0.46
C GLU A 108 -2.03 -15.95 0.12
N ILE A 109 -2.32 -15.57 -1.13
CA ILE A 109 -2.51 -14.18 -1.56
C ILE A 109 -3.64 -13.52 -0.75
N LYS A 110 -4.79 -14.18 -0.65
CA LYS A 110 -5.94 -13.65 0.09
C LYS A 110 -5.64 -13.40 1.56
N LYS A 111 -4.90 -14.31 2.22
CA LYS A 111 -4.50 -14.14 3.63
C LYS A 111 -3.52 -12.99 3.79
N MET A 112 -2.53 -12.87 2.91
CA MET A 112 -1.58 -11.77 2.95
C MET A 112 -2.26 -10.44 2.69
N TYR A 113 -3.12 -10.36 1.68
CA TYR A 113 -3.93 -9.18 1.40
C TYR A 113 -4.81 -8.76 2.59
N THR A 114 -5.42 -9.71 3.30
CA THR A 114 -6.21 -9.40 4.50
C THR A 114 -5.35 -8.70 5.57
N ALA A 115 -4.11 -9.13 5.76
CA ALA A 115 -3.18 -8.49 6.68
C ALA A 115 -2.76 -7.10 6.20
N VAL A 116 -2.45 -6.94 4.91
CA VAL A 116 -2.10 -5.65 4.27
C VAL A 116 -3.26 -4.67 4.37
N SER A 117 -4.49 -5.08 4.04
CA SER A 117 -5.70 -4.24 4.14
C SER A 117 -5.96 -3.78 5.57
N LYS A 118 -5.67 -4.63 6.57
CA LYS A 118 -5.75 -4.25 7.99
C LYS A 118 -4.71 -3.20 8.33
N LEU A 119 -3.46 -3.35 7.87
CA LEU A 119 -2.37 -2.40 8.10
C LEU A 119 -2.66 -1.05 7.44
N LEU A 120 -3.08 -1.05 6.17
CA LEU A 120 -3.53 0.16 5.45
C LEU A 120 -4.63 0.91 6.21
N LYS A 121 -5.65 0.18 6.68
CA LYS A 121 -6.74 0.77 7.45
C LYS A 121 -6.22 1.42 8.73
N LEU A 122 -5.34 0.73 9.45
CA LEU A 122 -4.78 1.23 10.71
C LEU A 122 -3.93 2.48 10.49
N SER A 123 -3.08 2.47 9.46
CA SER A 123 -2.25 3.63 9.08
C SER A 123 -3.11 4.83 8.68
N LEU A 124 -4.19 4.60 7.95
CA LEU A 124 -5.18 5.62 7.59
C LEU A 124 -5.91 6.20 8.81
N GLU A 125 -6.35 5.37 9.74
CA GLU A 125 -6.99 5.81 10.97
C GLU A 125 -6.04 6.70 11.77
N CYS A 126 -4.78 6.30 11.89
CA CYS A 126 -3.75 7.10 12.55
C CYS A 126 -3.51 8.46 11.85
N PHE A 127 -3.55 8.48 10.51
CA PHE A 127 -3.45 9.73 9.74
C PHE A 127 -4.68 10.64 9.91
N MET A 128 -5.84 10.07 10.19
CA MET A 128 -7.09 10.82 10.36
C MET A 128 -7.30 11.36 11.77
N GLU A 129 -6.73 10.72 12.80
CA GLU A 129 -6.90 11.04 14.20
C GLU A 129 -5.91 12.09 14.75
N GLN A 130 -5.52 13.08 13.96
CA GLN A 130 -4.60 14.16 14.38
C GLN A 130 -5.08 14.99 15.58
N ASP A 131 -6.30 14.77 16.08
CA ASP A 131 -6.86 15.50 17.21
C ASP A 131 -6.79 14.68 18.52
N GLY A 132 -5.57 14.44 19.03
CA GLY A 132 -5.30 14.36 20.47
C GLY A 132 -5.95 13.26 21.32
N VAL A 133 -6.65 12.27 20.77
CA VAL A 133 -7.35 11.24 21.57
C VAL A 133 -6.98 9.84 21.10
N ASN A 134 -6.24 9.13 21.90
CA ASN A 134 -5.92 7.70 21.98
C ASN A 134 -4.53 7.26 21.54
N LYS A 135 -3.67 7.15 22.55
CA LYS A 135 -2.48 6.29 22.66
C LYS A 135 -1.78 5.94 21.32
N PRO A 136 -1.11 6.90 20.74
CA PRO A 136 -0.44 6.71 19.44
C PRO A 136 0.63 5.62 19.48
N GLU A 137 1.24 5.37 20.64
CA GLU A 137 2.28 4.35 20.81
C GLU A 137 1.73 2.92 20.67
N GLU A 138 0.50 2.65 21.12
CA GLU A 138 -0.13 1.33 20.97
C GLU A 138 -0.43 1.03 19.50
N LYS A 139 -0.89 2.02 18.73
CA LYS A 139 -1.15 1.87 17.28
C LYS A 139 0.15 1.71 16.49
N LEU A 140 1.20 2.44 16.85
CA LEU A 140 2.54 2.25 16.25
C LEU A 140 3.05 0.82 16.47
N ALA A 141 2.92 0.31 17.70
CA ALA A 141 3.32 -1.06 18.00
C ALA A 141 2.49 -2.08 17.20
N GLU A 142 1.18 -1.85 17.02
CA GLU A 142 0.33 -2.73 16.22
C GLU A 142 0.70 -2.70 14.74
N ILE A 143 0.99 -1.53 14.17
CA ILE A 143 1.47 -1.36 12.79
C ILE A 143 2.78 -2.14 12.60
N ALA A 144 3.76 -1.96 13.48
CA ALA A 144 5.04 -2.66 13.39
C ALA A 144 4.90 -4.20 13.52
N ILE A 145 3.98 -4.67 14.36
CA ILE A 145 3.70 -6.10 14.48
C ILE A 145 3.05 -6.64 13.22
N LEU A 146 2.12 -5.90 12.60
CA LEU A 146 1.47 -6.31 11.36
C LEU A 146 2.45 -6.34 10.20
N GLU A 147 3.27 -5.31 10.04
CA GLU A 147 4.32 -5.25 9.01
C GLU A 147 5.28 -6.44 9.15
N ALA A 148 5.88 -6.66 10.34
CA ALA A 148 6.74 -7.81 10.58
C ALA A 148 6.03 -9.18 10.38
N SER A 149 4.71 -9.23 10.51
CA SER A 149 3.90 -10.43 10.21
C SER A 149 3.77 -10.63 8.70
N ILE A 150 3.56 -9.57 7.93
CA ILE A 150 3.45 -9.58 6.47
C ILE A 150 4.77 -10.05 5.85
N ASP A 151 5.90 -9.53 6.30
CA ASP A 151 7.24 -9.99 5.92
C ASP A 151 7.42 -11.49 6.10
N LYS A 152 6.99 -12.01 7.27
CA LYS A 152 7.06 -13.45 7.55
C LYS A 152 6.14 -14.25 6.64
N MET A 153 4.97 -13.70 6.30
CA MET A 153 4.04 -14.33 5.35
C MET A 153 4.65 -14.40 3.97
N GLU A 154 5.22 -13.30 3.47
CA GLU A 154 5.91 -13.24 2.18
C GLU A 154 6.99 -14.33 2.09
N ARG A 155 7.97 -14.32 3.02
CA ARG A 155 9.06 -15.31 3.04
C ARG A 155 8.57 -16.75 3.16
N ARG A 156 7.49 -17.00 3.90
CA ARG A 156 6.91 -18.33 4.05
C ARG A 156 6.23 -18.78 2.77
N TYR A 157 5.45 -17.91 2.14
CA TYR A 157 4.71 -18.24 0.92
C TYR A 157 5.64 -18.40 -0.27
N GLN A 158 6.72 -17.63 -0.36
CA GLN A 158 7.80 -17.86 -1.32
C GLN A 158 8.40 -19.27 -1.18
N LYS A 159 8.66 -19.73 0.04
CA LYS A 159 9.15 -21.09 0.29
C LYS A 159 8.12 -22.17 -0.09
N HIS A 160 6.84 -21.92 0.16
CA HIS A 160 5.78 -22.83 -0.27
C HIS A 160 5.71 -22.90 -1.79
N HIS A 161 5.84 -21.76 -2.45
CA HIS A 161 5.87 -21.70 -3.90
C HIS A 161 7.03 -22.50 -4.51
N ILE A 162 8.25 -22.31 -4.00
CA ILE A 162 9.42 -23.10 -4.44
C ILE A 162 9.17 -24.60 -4.30
N LYS A 163 8.53 -25.04 -3.20
CA LYS A 163 8.18 -26.46 -3.01
C LYS A 163 7.15 -26.95 -4.02
N ARG A 164 6.12 -26.15 -4.37
CA ARG A 164 5.14 -26.47 -5.41
C ARG A 164 5.81 -26.61 -6.79
N LEU A 165 6.72 -25.68 -7.12
CA LEU A 165 7.51 -25.75 -8.36
C LEU A 165 8.35 -27.03 -8.42
N ALA A 166 9.09 -27.35 -7.35
CA ALA A 166 9.95 -28.53 -7.28
C ALA A 166 9.18 -29.85 -7.41
N LYS A 167 7.90 -29.86 -7.05
CA LYS A 167 7.02 -31.03 -7.20
C LYS A 167 6.26 -31.06 -8.54
N GLY A 168 6.38 -30.04 -9.37
CA GLY A 168 5.60 -29.91 -10.60
C GLY A 168 4.11 -29.61 -10.36
N GLU A 169 3.75 -29.09 -9.18
CA GLU A 169 2.36 -28.78 -8.80
C GLU A 169 1.90 -27.40 -9.32
N CYS A 170 2.79 -26.58 -9.88
CA CYS A 170 2.44 -25.34 -10.53
C CYS A 170 3.32 -25.07 -11.75
N GLU A 171 2.77 -24.33 -12.72
CA GLU A 171 3.52 -23.89 -13.89
C GLU A 171 4.49 -22.76 -13.53
N PRO A 172 5.68 -22.69 -14.20
CA PRO A 172 6.67 -21.63 -13.92
C PRO A 172 6.12 -20.21 -14.11
N ARG A 173 5.25 -20.00 -15.11
CA ARG A 173 4.64 -18.68 -15.36
C ARG A 173 3.68 -18.26 -14.24
N ALA A 174 2.84 -19.19 -13.76
CA ALA A 174 1.98 -18.97 -12.60
C ALA A 174 2.81 -18.68 -11.36
N GLY A 175 3.96 -19.31 -11.25
CA GLY A 175 4.89 -19.10 -10.16
C GLY A 175 5.54 -17.74 -10.13
N LEU A 176 5.93 -17.22 -11.28
CA LEU A 176 6.46 -15.86 -11.40
C LEU A 176 5.39 -14.84 -10.98
N LEU A 177 4.18 -14.95 -11.54
CA LEU A 177 3.06 -14.08 -11.18
C LEU A 177 2.75 -14.10 -9.68
N PHE A 178 2.75 -15.28 -9.05
CA PHE A 178 2.55 -15.42 -7.61
C PHE A 178 3.65 -14.72 -6.80
N SER A 179 4.90 -14.88 -7.21
CA SER A 179 6.05 -14.24 -6.54
C SER A 179 5.97 -12.71 -6.63
N ASP A 180 5.65 -12.17 -7.81
CA ASP A 180 5.50 -10.74 -8.03
C ASP A 180 4.36 -10.17 -7.16
N MET A 181 3.22 -10.86 -7.10
CA MET A 181 2.09 -10.44 -6.25
C MET A 181 2.44 -10.40 -4.75
N LEU A 182 3.20 -11.37 -4.25
CA LEU A 182 3.65 -11.34 -2.85
C LEU A 182 4.55 -10.14 -2.59
N SER A 183 5.49 -9.85 -3.50
CA SER A 183 6.39 -8.71 -3.38
C SER A 183 5.65 -7.37 -3.46
N GLU A 184 4.62 -7.26 -4.32
CA GLU A 184 3.79 -6.06 -4.38
C GLU A 184 3.01 -5.84 -3.08
N LEU A 185 2.44 -6.90 -2.48
CA LEU A 185 1.74 -6.82 -1.20
C LEU A 185 2.65 -6.42 -0.04
N GLU A 186 3.87 -6.92 -0.02
CA GLU A 186 4.89 -6.54 0.97
C GLU A 186 5.26 -5.06 0.83
N ARG A 187 5.53 -4.57 -0.39
CA ARG A 187 5.83 -3.15 -0.65
C ARG A 187 4.70 -2.22 -0.23
N ILE A 188 3.43 -2.60 -0.48
CA ILE A 188 2.28 -1.83 0.01
C ILE A 188 2.29 -1.73 1.53
N ALA A 189 2.62 -2.83 2.23
CA ALA A 189 2.73 -2.83 3.68
C ALA A 189 3.83 -1.89 4.17
N ASP A 190 5.01 -1.96 3.56
CA ASP A 190 6.16 -1.10 3.85
C ASP A 190 5.81 0.38 3.68
N HIS A 191 5.29 0.78 2.52
CA HIS A 191 4.88 2.18 2.28
C HIS A 191 3.83 2.65 3.28
N SER A 192 2.89 1.78 3.66
CA SER A 192 1.84 2.09 4.64
C SER A 192 2.39 2.31 6.05
N ALA A 193 3.37 1.50 6.48
CA ALA A 193 4.01 1.61 7.78
C ALA A 193 4.94 2.83 7.85
N VAL A 194 5.74 3.07 6.79
CA VAL A 194 6.70 4.18 6.70
C VAL A 194 5.99 5.53 6.68
N SER A 195 4.91 5.68 5.89
CA SER A 195 4.12 6.93 5.84
C SER A 195 3.67 7.38 7.22
N TYR A 196 3.23 6.44 8.05
CA TYR A 196 2.79 6.76 9.41
C TYR A 196 3.94 7.13 10.34
N THR A 197 5.07 6.41 10.27
CA THR A 197 6.25 6.71 11.09
C THR A 197 6.85 8.07 10.77
N HIS A 198 6.86 8.49 9.50
CA HIS A 198 7.31 9.82 9.09
C HIS A 198 6.45 10.95 9.65
N LEU A 199 5.13 10.80 9.65
CA LEU A 199 4.23 11.77 10.26
C LEU A 199 4.50 11.96 11.76
N ARG A 200 4.69 10.86 12.48
CA ARG A 200 4.87 10.88 13.94
C ARG A 200 6.22 11.37 14.40
N ALA A 201 7.31 11.08 13.70
CA ALA A 201 8.66 11.52 14.06
C ALA A 201 8.74 13.06 14.21
N HIS A 202 7.83 13.80 13.57
CA HIS A 202 7.81 15.25 13.60
C HIS A 202 6.82 15.84 14.61
N GLU A 203 5.77 15.12 15.02
CA GLU A 203 4.86 15.56 16.09
C GLU A 203 5.56 15.54 17.44
N THR A 204 6.33 14.48 17.75
CA THR A 204 7.08 14.39 19.01
C THR A 204 8.20 15.42 19.15
N CYS A 205 8.71 15.99 18.05
CA CYS A 205 9.68 17.08 18.09
C CYS A 205 9.05 18.46 18.29
N ALA A 206 7.75 18.62 18.03
CA ALA A 206 7.03 19.88 18.25
C ALA A 206 6.59 20.04 19.72
N ASP A 207 6.41 18.93 20.45
CA ASP A 207 6.04 18.93 21.88
C ASP A 207 7.24 19.14 22.83
N LEU A 208 8.46 19.30 22.32
CA LEU A 208 9.70 19.48 23.10
C LEU A 208 10.26 20.92 23.04
N VAL A 209 9.51 21.91 22.56
CA VAL A 209 9.84 23.35 22.57
C VAL A 209 8.75 24.15 23.35
#